data_d32bfd42f4951e2cfad02834d8f8d840
#
_entry.id   d32bfd42f4951e2cfad02834d8f8d840
#
_cell.length_a   1.000
_cell.length_b   1.000
_cell.length_c   1.000
_cell.angle_alpha   90.00
_cell.angle_beta   90.00
_cell.angle_gamma   90.00
#
_symmetry.space_group_name_H-M   'P 1'
#
loop_
_entity.id
_entity.type
_entity.pdbx_description
1 polymer ?
#
loop_
_entity_poly.entity_id
_entity_poly.type
_entity_poly.pdbx_seq_one_letter_code
_entity_poly.pdbx_strand_id
1 'polypeptide(L)'
;MQRLLAVCLLLCSPVLASAAALEELKLLNEQAVSGVTGGNLSGLAWCDNALWAVSDRDDQQLYRLKSDESQWQATAETFVAPPAPDVRLPWGLRMRSWVAGLVRGGELDFEGLSCDAAGNRYLVSEAKAAVLQLPVVGEPNWLKLPQGLLRQARASGMALHYNSLFEGIAVDPAGERLYLAAERMRRGLLVAHKQRAIWRCTGGCVLFSEAGTETGPEQLGGKPQPRDFSGLAFHNEKLFTLERQAHRICRRDLSNGQVEKCWSFAAEALTPERLYAPSYGLAEALWVDQDGAWIGVDNGSFSRADGESRPIIWRFAAPKGGWGSKS
;
A
#
# COMPACT_ATOMS: atom_id res chain seq x y z
N MET A 1 76.07 9.97 0.49
CA MET A 1 75.10 8.85 0.59
C MET A 1 73.72 9.43 0.72
N GLN A 2 73.01 9.62 -0.44
CA GLN A 2 71.64 10.13 -0.51
C GLN A 2 70.70 8.93 -0.57
N ARG A 3 69.80 8.79 0.43
CA ARG A 3 68.72 7.78 0.42
C ARG A 3 67.48 8.37 -0.25
N LEU A 4 67.12 7.86 -1.43
CA LEU A 4 65.83 8.11 -2.06
C LEU A 4 64.75 7.32 -1.31
N LEU A 5 63.77 8.02 -0.72
CA LEU A 5 62.51 7.45 -0.25
C LEU A 5 61.55 7.43 -1.45
N ALA A 6 61.19 6.22 -1.92
CA ALA A 6 60.11 6.03 -2.88
C ALA A 6 58.78 5.99 -2.11
N VAL A 7 57.94 7.01 -2.32
CA VAL A 7 56.58 7.07 -1.82
C VAL A 7 55.66 6.35 -2.84
N CYS A 8 55.20 5.14 -2.51
CA CYS A 8 54.14 4.47 -3.26
C CYS A 8 52.78 5.11 -2.93
N LEU A 9 52.26 5.94 -3.82
CA LEU A 9 50.88 6.39 -3.79
C LEU A 9 49.98 5.22 -4.26
N LEU A 10 49.33 4.55 -3.35
CA LEU A 10 48.22 3.66 -3.65
C LEU A 10 47.00 4.49 -4.03
N LEU A 11 46.72 4.55 -5.32
CA LEU A 11 45.47 5.08 -5.87
C LEU A 11 44.35 4.11 -5.54
N CYS A 12 43.63 4.34 -4.44
CA CYS A 12 42.33 3.73 -4.14
C CYS A 12 41.29 4.34 -5.08
N SER A 13 41.03 3.74 -6.23
CA SER A 13 39.88 4.09 -7.04
C SER A 13 38.61 3.64 -6.30
N PRO A 14 37.63 4.54 -6.05
CA PRO A 14 36.36 4.10 -5.51
C PRO A 14 35.67 3.23 -6.56
N VAL A 15 35.46 1.96 -6.26
CA VAL A 15 34.54 1.11 -7.01
C VAL A 15 33.15 1.64 -6.72
N LEU A 16 32.61 2.41 -7.66
CA LEU A 16 31.19 2.75 -7.67
C LEU A 16 30.43 1.44 -7.90
N ALA A 17 29.95 0.84 -6.81
CA ALA A 17 29.01 -0.26 -6.91
C ALA A 17 27.73 0.31 -7.55
N SER A 18 27.53 0.07 -8.83
CA SER A 18 26.25 0.29 -9.49
C SER A 18 25.25 -0.59 -8.78
N ALA A 19 24.22 0.00 -8.16
CA ALA A 19 23.10 -0.76 -7.67
C ALA A 19 22.52 -1.54 -8.87
N ALA A 20 22.45 -2.87 -8.76
CA ALA A 20 21.86 -3.68 -9.81
C ALA A 20 20.43 -3.19 -10.07
N ALA A 21 20.10 -2.99 -11.36
CA ALA A 21 18.75 -2.60 -11.75
C ALA A 21 17.75 -3.66 -11.23
N LEU A 22 16.61 -3.19 -10.73
CA LEU A 22 15.56 -4.09 -10.28
C LEU A 22 15.01 -4.89 -11.48
N GLU A 23 14.60 -6.12 -11.22
CA GLU A 23 13.86 -6.93 -12.18
C GLU A 23 12.51 -6.24 -12.49
N GLU A 24 12.23 -5.99 -13.76
CA GLU A 24 10.97 -5.39 -14.21
C GLU A 24 9.87 -6.44 -14.31
N LEU A 25 8.71 -6.13 -13.75
CA LEU A 25 7.51 -6.93 -13.88
C LEU A 25 6.89 -6.71 -15.25
N LYS A 26 6.42 -7.81 -15.86
CA LYS A 26 5.74 -7.76 -17.15
C LYS A 26 4.26 -7.48 -16.97
N LEU A 27 3.74 -6.43 -17.59
CA LEU A 27 2.32 -6.16 -17.67
C LEU A 27 1.62 -7.22 -18.54
N LEU A 28 0.59 -7.86 -17.99
CA LEU A 28 -0.24 -8.84 -18.68
C LEU A 28 -1.52 -8.23 -19.21
N ASN A 29 -2.13 -7.34 -18.43
CA ASN A 29 -3.39 -6.71 -18.73
C ASN A 29 -3.50 -5.35 -18.06
N GLU A 30 -4.21 -4.44 -18.73
CA GLU A 30 -4.58 -3.13 -18.27
C GLU A 30 -6.03 -2.88 -18.63
N GLN A 31 -6.86 -2.59 -17.64
CA GLN A 31 -8.29 -2.36 -17.87
C GLN A 31 -8.78 -1.21 -16.98
N ALA A 32 -9.60 -0.35 -17.59
CA ALA A 32 -10.31 0.67 -16.86
C ALA A 32 -11.45 0.07 -16.04
N VAL A 33 -11.80 0.74 -14.93
CA VAL A 33 -12.91 0.33 -14.06
C VAL A 33 -14.07 1.32 -14.21
N SER A 34 -15.23 0.81 -14.55
CA SER A 34 -16.48 1.57 -14.63
C SER A 34 -17.36 1.25 -13.42
N GLY A 35 -18.18 2.23 -12.99
CA GLY A 35 -19.16 2.03 -11.90
C GLY A 35 -18.65 2.31 -10.49
N VAL A 36 -17.41 2.78 -10.32
CA VAL A 36 -16.93 3.32 -9.04
C VAL A 36 -17.34 4.80 -8.96
N THR A 37 -18.19 5.14 -8.00
CA THR A 37 -18.82 6.46 -7.92
C THR A 37 -17.79 7.56 -7.63
N GLY A 38 -16.84 7.32 -6.74
CA GLY A 38 -15.77 8.27 -6.38
C GLY A 38 -14.63 8.35 -7.38
N GLY A 39 -14.51 7.37 -8.28
CA GLY A 39 -13.46 7.32 -9.30
C GLY A 39 -12.10 6.84 -8.80
N ASN A 40 -11.94 6.49 -7.53
CA ASN A 40 -10.68 6.13 -6.89
C ASN A 40 -10.65 4.63 -6.55
N LEU A 41 -9.46 4.02 -6.61
CA LEU A 41 -9.23 2.65 -6.16
C LEU A 41 -8.14 2.65 -5.09
N SER A 42 -8.55 2.85 -3.85
CA SER A 42 -7.63 2.95 -2.71
C SER A 42 -7.24 1.58 -2.13
N GLY A 43 -8.05 0.55 -2.32
CA GLY A 43 -7.74 -0.81 -1.86
C GLY A 43 -8.31 -1.89 -2.77
N LEU A 44 -7.57 -3.01 -2.91
CA LEU A 44 -7.95 -4.20 -3.67
C LEU A 44 -7.74 -5.46 -2.85
N ALA A 45 -8.67 -6.41 -2.94
CA ALA A 45 -8.49 -7.75 -2.39
C ALA A 45 -9.28 -8.80 -3.19
N TRP A 46 -8.75 -10.00 -3.31
CA TRP A 46 -9.46 -11.14 -3.86
C TRP A 46 -10.10 -11.92 -2.72
N CYS A 47 -11.42 -11.89 -2.63
CA CYS A 47 -12.21 -12.52 -1.57
C CYS A 47 -13.39 -13.28 -2.19
N ASP A 48 -13.71 -14.47 -1.70
CA ASP A 48 -14.86 -15.24 -2.15
C ASP A 48 -14.95 -15.37 -3.68
N ASN A 49 -13.82 -15.70 -4.32
CA ASN A 49 -13.70 -15.84 -5.77
C ASN A 49 -14.08 -14.58 -6.57
N ALA A 50 -13.95 -13.40 -5.98
CA ALA A 50 -14.16 -12.12 -6.66
C ALA A 50 -13.10 -11.11 -6.26
N LEU A 51 -12.78 -10.21 -7.17
CA LEU A 51 -11.96 -9.03 -6.87
C LEU A 51 -12.88 -7.96 -6.28
N TRP A 52 -12.43 -7.39 -5.17
CA TRP A 52 -13.12 -6.32 -4.44
C TRP A 52 -12.26 -5.09 -4.35
N ALA A 53 -12.91 -3.93 -4.32
CA ALA A 53 -12.25 -2.65 -4.18
C ALA A 53 -12.97 -1.75 -3.18
N VAL A 54 -12.23 -0.81 -2.61
CA VAL A 54 -12.73 0.33 -1.84
C VAL A 54 -12.26 1.62 -2.47
N SER A 55 -12.99 2.70 -2.19
CA SER A 55 -12.64 4.08 -2.58
C SER A 55 -12.61 4.94 -1.32
N ASP A 56 -11.65 5.86 -1.22
CA ASP A 56 -11.54 6.88 -0.17
C ASP A 56 -12.74 7.85 -0.14
N ARG A 57 -13.53 7.85 -1.21
CA ARG A 57 -14.72 8.70 -1.40
C ARG A 57 -16.02 8.07 -0.93
N ASP A 58 -16.04 6.77 -0.63
CA ASP A 58 -17.26 6.02 -0.35
C ASP A 58 -17.23 5.34 1.01
N ASP A 59 -17.88 5.93 1.98
CA ASP A 59 -17.91 5.44 3.37
C ASP A 59 -18.79 4.20 3.60
N GLN A 60 -19.67 3.87 2.65
CA GLN A 60 -20.71 2.85 2.82
C GLN A 60 -20.77 1.87 1.65
N GLN A 61 -19.76 1.85 0.80
CA GLN A 61 -19.75 1.00 -0.39
C GLN A 61 -18.47 0.17 -0.45
N LEU A 62 -18.67 -1.09 -0.82
CA LEU A 62 -17.62 -2.01 -1.23
C LEU A 62 -17.93 -2.42 -2.65
N TYR A 63 -16.97 -2.35 -3.53
CA TYR A 63 -17.18 -2.62 -4.96
C TYR A 63 -16.75 -4.03 -5.31
N ARG A 64 -17.70 -4.83 -5.78
CA ARG A 64 -17.40 -6.11 -6.42
C ARG A 64 -17.09 -5.88 -7.87
N LEU A 65 -15.91 -6.30 -8.29
CA LEU A 65 -15.42 -6.12 -9.67
C LEU A 65 -15.63 -7.39 -10.47
N LYS A 66 -16.26 -7.24 -11.64
CA LYS A 66 -16.41 -8.30 -12.62
C LYS A 66 -15.72 -7.86 -13.92
N SER A 67 -14.78 -8.65 -14.38
CA SER A 67 -14.12 -8.40 -15.67
C SER A 67 -15.03 -8.79 -16.82
N ASP A 68 -15.10 -7.96 -17.83
CA ASP A 68 -15.49 -8.35 -19.20
C ASP A 68 -14.24 -8.31 -20.11
N GLU A 69 -14.42 -8.45 -21.42
CA GLU A 69 -13.29 -8.49 -22.37
C GLU A 69 -12.51 -7.17 -22.44
N SER A 70 -13.11 -6.04 -22.07
CA SER A 70 -12.58 -4.69 -22.32
C SER A 70 -12.34 -3.87 -21.04
N GLN A 71 -13.06 -4.17 -19.97
CA GLN A 71 -13.05 -3.37 -18.76
C GLN A 71 -13.48 -4.16 -17.52
N TRP A 72 -13.24 -3.59 -16.36
CA TRP A 72 -13.88 -4.01 -15.11
C TRP A 72 -15.17 -3.26 -14.89
N GLN A 73 -16.22 -3.98 -14.54
CA GLN A 73 -17.48 -3.40 -14.11
C GLN A 73 -17.60 -3.54 -12.60
N ALA A 74 -17.69 -2.42 -11.91
CA ALA A 74 -17.89 -2.37 -10.46
C ALA A 74 -19.40 -2.43 -10.16
N THR A 75 -19.77 -3.24 -9.18
CA THR A 75 -21.11 -3.27 -8.59
C THR A 75 -20.97 -2.96 -7.11
N ALA A 76 -21.62 -1.89 -6.66
CA ALA A 76 -21.57 -1.47 -5.28
C ALA A 76 -22.41 -2.40 -4.38
N GLU A 77 -21.81 -2.86 -3.30
CA GLU A 77 -22.48 -3.50 -2.17
C GLU A 77 -22.45 -2.53 -0.99
N THR A 78 -23.61 -2.17 -0.49
CA THR A 78 -23.72 -1.21 0.61
C THR A 78 -23.58 -1.89 1.97
N PHE A 79 -22.92 -1.22 2.90
CA PHE A 79 -22.87 -1.59 4.31
C PHE A 79 -23.05 -0.35 5.18
N VAL A 80 -23.37 -0.55 6.45
CA VAL A 80 -23.47 0.54 7.42
C VAL A 80 -22.39 0.35 8.48
N ALA A 81 -21.38 1.22 8.46
CA ALA A 81 -20.37 1.23 9.50
C ALA A 81 -20.98 1.71 10.83
N PRO A 82 -20.75 1.03 11.96
CA PRO A 82 -21.16 1.52 13.26
C PRO A 82 -20.36 2.79 13.62
N PRO A 83 -20.77 3.57 14.64
CA PRO A 83 -20.02 4.74 15.08
C PRO A 83 -18.54 4.39 15.33
N ALA A 84 -17.63 5.17 14.73
CA ALA A 84 -16.20 4.91 14.80
C ALA A 84 -15.67 5.07 16.25
N PRO A 85 -14.71 4.24 16.66
CA PRO A 85 -14.13 4.34 18.01
C PRO A 85 -13.34 5.63 18.19
N ASP A 86 -13.32 6.17 19.40
CA ASP A 86 -12.44 7.30 19.74
C ASP A 86 -10.99 6.77 19.94
N VAL A 87 -10.19 6.87 18.90
CA VAL A 87 -8.78 6.40 18.89
C VAL A 87 -7.80 7.43 19.45
N ARG A 88 -8.28 8.47 20.12
CA ARG A 88 -7.46 9.51 20.77
C ARG A 88 -6.40 10.13 19.85
N LEU A 89 -6.76 10.37 18.59
CA LEU A 89 -5.93 11.21 17.72
C LEU A 89 -5.78 12.61 18.33
N PRO A 90 -4.60 13.25 18.20
CA PRO A 90 -4.42 14.64 18.62
C PRO A 90 -5.50 15.55 18.00
N TRP A 91 -5.95 16.51 18.79
CA TRP A 91 -7.04 17.41 18.36
C TRP A 91 -6.80 18.05 16.98
N GLY A 92 -5.58 18.50 16.70
CA GLY A 92 -5.23 19.10 15.41
C GLY A 92 -5.37 18.16 14.22
N LEU A 93 -5.07 16.84 14.39
CA LEU A 93 -5.30 15.83 13.35
C LEU A 93 -6.80 15.57 13.16
N ARG A 94 -7.54 15.41 14.26
CA ARG A 94 -9.00 15.22 14.23
C ARG A 94 -9.71 16.35 13.47
N MET A 95 -9.36 17.61 13.78
CA MET A 95 -9.93 18.77 13.09
C MET A 95 -9.62 18.77 11.60
N ARG A 96 -8.39 18.45 11.21
CA ARG A 96 -7.99 18.39 9.80
C ARG A 96 -8.72 17.28 9.06
N SER A 97 -8.82 16.08 9.63
CA SER A 97 -9.59 14.98 9.05
C SER A 97 -11.06 15.35 8.89
N TRP A 98 -11.67 16.01 9.89
CA TRP A 98 -13.04 16.45 9.80
C TRP A 98 -13.27 17.48 8.69
N VAL A 99 -12.42 18.51 8.61
CA VAL A 99 -12.50 19.52 7.53
C VAL A 99 -12.31 18.89 6.16
N ALA A 100 -11.38 17.95 6.03
CA ALA A 100 -11.14 17.24 4.76
C ALA A 100 -12.36 16.38 4.37
N GLY A 101 -13.00 15.69 5.30
CA GLY A 101 -14.22 14.93 5.06
C GLY A 101 -15.35 15.79 4.49
N LEU A 102 -15.50 17.04 4.96
CA LEU A 102 -16.48 17.98 4.40
C LEU A 102 -16.21 18.35 2.92
N VAL A 103 -14.95 18.33 2.51
CA VAL A 103 -14.55 18.68 1.14
C VAL A 103 -14.56 17.44 0.23
N ARG A 104 -14.11 16.30 0.73
CA ARG A 104 -14.00 15.05 -0.04
C ARG A 104 -15.33 14.30 -0.22
N GLY A 105 -16.29 14.50 0.69
CA GLY A 105 -17.59 13.83 0.69
C GLY A 105 -17.63 12.50 1.46
N GLY A 106 -16.54 12.10 2.13
CA GLY A 106 -16.44 10.92 2.99
C GLY A 106 -15.85 11.26 4.35
N GLU A 107 -16.33 10.61 5.43
CA GLU A 107 -15.82 10.80 6.79
C GLU A 107 -14.87 9.70 7.25
N LEU A 108 -14.90 8.54 6.58
CA LEU A 108 -14.14 7.34 7.00
C LEU A 108 -12.82 7.18 6.26
N ASP A 109 -12.73 7.62 5.00
CA ASP A 109 -11.49 7.64 4.24
C ASP A 109 -10.85 6.25 4.18
N PHE A 110 -11.49 5.31 3.47
CA PHE A 110 -11.00 3.93 3.38
C PHE A 110 -9.88 3.79 2.36
N GLU A 111 -8.66 3.50 2.84
CA GLU A 111 -7.44 3.49 2.05
C GLU A 111 -6.87 2.08 1.78
N GLY A 112 -7.49 1.06 2.30
CA GLY A 112 -7.02 -0.30 2.04
C GLY A 112 -8.04 -1.37 2.36
N LEU A 113 -7.92 -2.50 1.66
CA LEU A 113 -8.78 -3.66 1.77
C LEU A 113 -7.96 -4.94 1.83
N SER A 114 -8.34 -5.83 2.73
CA SER A 114 -7.79 -7.19 2.81
C SER A 114 -8.88 -8.17 3.22
N CYS A 115 -8.66 -9.48 3.04
CA CYS A 115 -9.55 -10.49 3.59
C CYS A 115 -8.81 -11.72 4.10
N ASP A 116 -9.44 -12.43 5.05
CA ASP A 116 -8.98 -13.72 5.51
C ASP A 116 -9.57 -14.88 4.66
N ALA A 117 -9.11 -16.09 4.89
CA ALA A 117 -9.60 -17.29 4.17
C ALA A 117 -11.06 -17.65 4.48
N ALA A 118 -11.62 -17.11 5.55
CA ALA A 118 -13.05 -17.27 5.88
C ALA A 118 -13.94 -16.28 5.10
N GLY A 119 -13.33 -15.34 4.32
CA GLY A 119 -14.04 -14.33 3.54
C GLY A 119 -14.42 -13.07 4.33
N ASN A 120 -14.00 -12.93 5.59
CA ASN A 120 -14.17 -11.67 6.29
C ASN A 120 -13.29 -10.59 5.65
N ARG A 121 -13.86 -9.41 5.42
CA ARG A 121 -13.18 -8.27 4.78
C ARG A 121 -12.77 -7.26 5.84
N TYR A 122 -11.60 -6.65 5.65
CA TYR A 122 -11.00 -5.71 6.58
C TYR A 122 -10.64 -4.43 5.82
N LEU A 123 -11.21 -3.32 6.24
CA LEU A 123 -11.00 -2.00 5.65
C LEU A 123 -10.23 -1.12 6.63
N VAL A 124 -9.14 -0.50 6.19
CA VAL A 124 -8.44 0.49 7.00
C VAL A 124 -8.98 1.88 6.70
N SER A 125 -9.37 2.60 7.74
CA SER A 125 -9.78 4.00 7.66
C SER A 125 -8.61 4.89 8.08
N GLU A 126 -8.14 5.74 7.17
CA GLU A 126 -7.11 6.72 7.49
C GLU A 126 -7.66 7.76 8.46
N ALA A 127 -8.81 8.34 8.17
CA ALA A 127 -9.41 9.40 8.98
C ALA A 127 -9.66 9.00 10.43
N LYS A 128 -9.95 7.72 10.70
CA LYS A 128 -10.20 7.18 12.04
C LYS A 128 -9.02 6.45 12.65
N ALA A 129 -7.94 6.20 11.87
CA ALA A 129 -6.81 5.34 12.26
C ALA A 129 -7.29 4.00 12.86
N ALA A 130 -8.26 3.38 12.23
CA ALA A 130 -8.98 2.21 12.72
C ALA A 130 -9.24 1.21 11.59
N VAL A 131 -9.60 -0.02 11.94
CA VAL A 131 -9.94 -1.08 10.99
C VAL A 131 -11.37 -1.51 11.20
N LEU A 132 -12.18 -1.44 10.14
CA LEU A 132 -13.52 -1.98 10.07
C LEU A 132 -13.47 -3.42 9.55
N GLN A 133 -14.09 -4.35 10.24
CA GLN A 133 -14.31 -5.69 9.76
C GLN A 133 -15.74 -5.83 9.25
N LEU A 134 -15.88 -6.34 8.03
CA LEU A 134 -17.14 -6.79 7.45
C LEU A 134 -17.13 -8.33 7.47
N PRO A 135 -17.73 -8.96 8.48
CA PRO A 135 -17.76 -10.42 8.57
C PRO A 135 -18.70 -11.00 7.51
N VAL A 136 -18.45 -12.24 7.09
CA VAL A 136 -19.36 -12.97 6.18
C VAL A 136 -20.74 -13.17 6.82
N VAL A 137 -20.76 -13.36 8.14
CA VAL A 137 -21.98 -13.50 8.93
C VAL A 137 -21.93 -12.54 10.12
N GLY A 138 -22.91 -11.66 10.21
CA GLY A 138 -23.03 -10.68 11.29
C GLY A 138 -22.92 -9.24 10.79
N GLU A 139 -22.90 -8.31 11.71
CA GLU A 139 -22.85 -6.88 11.42
C GLU A 139 -21.43 -6.36 11.32
N PRO A 140 -21.18 -5.32 10.51
CA PRO A 140 -19.89 -4.62 10.49
C PRO A 140 -19.47 -4.18 11.90
N ASN A 141 -18.17 -4.31 12.20
CA ASN A 141 -17.66 -3.91 13.50
C ASN A 141 -16.24 -3.37 13.41
N TRP A 142 -15.93 -2.35 14.23
CA TRP A 142 -14.57 -1.83 14.35
C TRP A 142 -13.73 -2.79 15.21
N LEU A 143 -12.56 -3.16 14.71
CA LEU A 143 -11.63 -4.00 15.48
C LEU A 143 -11.14 -3.24 16.71
N LYS A 144 -11.14 -3.92 17.86
CA LYS A 144 -10.53 -3.41 19.09
C LYS A 144 -9.00 -3.57 19.01
N LEU A 145 -8.35 -2.68 18.25
CA LEU A 145 -6.90 -2.70 18.13
C LEU A 145 -6.22 -2.39 19.46
N PRO A 146 -4.95 -2.85 19.67
CA PRO A 146 -4.21 -2.58 20.89
C PRO A 146 -4.08 -1.07 21.15
N GLN A 147 -4.42 -0.61 22.34
CA GLN A 147 -4.33 0.81 22.70
C GLN A 147 -2.91 1.41 22.52
N GLY A 148 -1.89 0.56 22.57
CA GLY A 148 -0.49 0.94 22.35
C GLY A 148 -0.11 1.10 20.89
N LEU A 149 -0.89 0.60 19.92
CA LEU A 149 -0.51 0.54 18.51
C LEU A 149 -0.22 1.94 17.94
N LEU A 150 -1.19 2.82 17.96
CA LEU A 150 -1.02 4.20 17.46
C LEU A 150 0.02 4.99 18.27
N ARG A 151 0.08 4.80 19.59
CA ARG A 151 1.09 5.44 20.44
C ARG A 151 2.51 5.01 20.07
N GLN A 152 2.75 3.72 19.82
CA GLN A 152 4.06 3.22 19.41
C GLN A 152 4.41 3.69 17.99
N ALA A 153 3.45 3.68 17.05
CA ALA A 153 3.64 4.25 15.73
C ALA A 153 4.13 5.70 15.83
N ARG A 154 3.45 6.52 16.62
CA ARG A 154 3.80 7.94 16.81
C ARG A 154 5.13 8.12 17.51
N ALA A 155 5.44 7.32 18.52
CA ALA A 155 6.75 7.31 19.20
C ALA A 155 7.90 6.95 18.25
N SER A 156 7.62 6.16 17.19
CA SER A 156 8.58 5.83 16.13
C SER A 156 8.61 6.86 15.00
N GLY A 157 7.87 7.97 15.12
CA GLY A 157 7.81 9.06 14.15
C GLY A 157 6.80 8.86 13.01
N MET A 158 6.05 7.74 12.99
CA MET A 158 4.96 7.49 12.04
C MET A 158 3.67 8.21 12.47
N ALA A 159 2.71 8.35 11.56
CA ALA A 159 1.37 8.87 11.83
C ALA A 159 1.36 10.20 12.62
N LEU A 160 2.29 11.09 12.32
CA LEU A 160 2.42 12.40 12.98
C LEU A 160 1.67 13.50 12.24
N HIS A 161 1.41 13.31 10.94
CA HIS A 161 0.84 14.32 10.06
C HIS A 161 -0.52 13.85 9.55
N TYR A 162 -1.36 14.82 9.22
CA TYR A 162 -2.59 14.59 8.47
C TYR A 162 -2.23 14.01 7.09
N ASN A 163 -3.02 13.08 6.58
CA ASN A 163 -2.79 12.39 5.31
C ASN A 163 -1.43 11.67 5.27
N SER A 164 -1.08 11.01 6.35
CA SER A 164 0.08 10.12 6.48
C SER A 164 -0.14 9.10 7.61
N LEU A 165 -1.41 8.66 7.78
CA LEU A 165 -1.75 7.67 8.78
C LEU A 165 -1.61 6.26 8.20
N PHE A 166 -2.70 5.51 8.04
CA PHE A 166 -2.66 4.14 7.55
C PHE A 166 -3.28 4.04 6.17
N GLU A 167 -2.47 3.71 5.17
CA GLU A 167 -2.87 3.58 3.77
C GLU A 167 -3.05 2.10 3.37
N GLY A 168 -2.26 1.21 3.90
CA GLY A 168 -2.29 -0.19 3.53
C GLY A 168 -2.69 -1.11 4.68
N ILE A 169 -3.39 -2.20 4.34
CA ILE A 169 -3.77 -3.27 5.26
C ILE A 169 -3.52 -4.62 4.63
N ALA A 170 -3.00 -5.56 5.40
CA ALA A 170 -2.95 -6.97 5.04
C ALA A 170 -3.30 -7.84 6.24
N VAL A 171 -4.09 -8.88 5.99
CA VAL A 171 -4.48 -9.87 7.00
C VAL A 171 -4.01 -11.23 6.51
N ASP A 172 -3.48 -12.06 7.42
CA ASP A 172 -3.12 -13.43 7.07
C ASP A 172 -4.37 -14.31 6.84
N PRO A 173 -4.25 -15.43 6.13
CA PRO A 173 -5.39 -16.30 5.83
C PRO A 173 -6.16 -16.81 7.07
N ALA A 174 -5.49 -16.92 8.21
CA ALA A 174 -6.13 -17.33 9.47
C ALA A 174 -6.94 -16.21 10.14
N GLY A 175 -6.79 -14.94 9.70
CA GLY A 175 -7.39 -13.78 10.36
C GLY A 175 -6.78 -13.50 11.74
N GLU A 176 -5.52 -13.90 11.97
CA GLU A 176 -4.85 -13.84 13.26
C GLU A 176 -3.69 -12.83 13.31
N ARG A 177 -3.17 -12.42 12.14
CA ARG A 177 -2.15 -11.38 12.00
C ARG A 177 -2.67 -10.26 11.11
N LEU A 178 -2.60 -9.05 11.63
CA LEU A 178 -2.99 -7.82 10.96
C LEU A 178 -1.77 -6.94 10.79
N TYR A 179 -1.48 -6.56 9.56
CA TYR A 179 -0.42 -5.63 9.20
C TYR A 179 -1.04 -4.33 8.72
N LEU A 180 -0.47 -3.19 9.16
CA LEU A 180 -0.85 -1.86 8.72
C LEU A 180 0.37 -1.12 8.20
N ALA A 181 0.24 -0.37 7.11
CA ALA A 181 1.27 0.48 6.57
C ALA A 181 0.99 1.95 6.89
N ALA A 182 1.95 2.63 7.50
CA ALA A 182 1.99 4.09 7.57
C ALA A 182 2.64 4.63 6.29
N GLU A 183 1.97 5.59 5.64
CA GLU A 183 2.26 6.00 4.27
C GLU A 183 3.64 6.64 4.10
N ARG A 184 3.82 7.86 4.59
CA ARG A 184 4.91 8.76 4.18
C ARG A 184 5.45 9.61 5.31
N MET A 185 6.39 10.53 5.01
CA MET A 185 7.20 11.31 5.95
C MET A 185 8.12 10.42 6.77
N ARG A 186 7.56 9.46 7.47
CA ARG A 186 8.21 8.28 8.02
C ARG A 186 7.29 7.10 7.80
N ARG A 187 7.56 6.38 6.72
CA ARG A 187 6.83 5.15 6.40
C ARG A 187 7.14 4.06 7.41
N GLY A 188 6.24 3.13 7.58
CA GLY A 188 6.51 1.99 8.45
C GLY A 188 5.42 0.95 8.44
N LEU A 189 5.71 -0.16 9.10
CA LEU A 189 4.86 -1.31 9.23
C LEU A 189 4.55 -1.57 10.69
N LEU A 190 3.28 -1.83 10.96
CA LEU A 190 2.80 -2.23 12.27
C LEU A 190 2.19 -3.62 12.17
N VAL A 191 2.27 -4.37 13.26
CA VAL A 191 1.68 -5.70 13.36
C VAL A 191 0.89 -5.85 14.66
N ALA A 192 -0.28 -6.46 14.54
CA ALA A 192 -1.06 -6.91 15.69
C ALA A 192 -1.42 -8.39 15.51
N HIS A 193 -1.41 -9.13 16.61
CA HIS A 193 -1.74 -10.55 16.64
C HIS A 193 -3.02 -10.77 17.41
N LYS A 194 -3.92 -11.61 16.89
CA LYS A 194 -5.15 -11.99 17.54
C LYS A 194 -4.89 -13.16 18.50
N GLN A 195 -5.18 -12.95 19.76
CA GLN A 195 -5.09 -13.96 20.80
C GLN A 195 -6.45 -14.09 21.49
N ARG A 196 -7.14 -15.21 21.33
CA ARG A 196 -8.47 -15.44 21.92
C ARG A 196 -9.45 -14.29 21.64
N ALA A 197 -9.59 -13.87 20.42
CA ALA A 197 -10.45 -12.75 20.00
C ALA A 197 -10.00 -11.32 20.42
N ILE A 198 -8.81 -11.16 20.99
CA ILE A 198 -8.24 -9.85 21.36
C ILE A 198 -6.99 -9.59 20.54
N TRP A 199 -6.92 -8.43 19.91
CA TRP A 199 -5.74 -7.98 19.20
C TRP A 199 -4.67 -7.45 20.17
N ARG A 200 -3.43 -7.92 20.05
CA ARG A 200 -2.30 -7.57 20.89
C ARG A 200 -1.03 -7.30 20.08
N CYS A 201 -0.16 -6.47 20.61
CA CYS A 201 1.21 -6.32 20.13
C CYS A 201 2.11 -7.27 20.91
N THR A 202 2.58 -8.33 20.28
CA THR A 202 3.51 -9.29 20.89
C THR A 202 4.95 -8.81 20.64
N GLY A 203 5.67 -8.36 21.66
CA GLY A 203 7.02 -7.81 21.51
C GLY A 203 7.07 -6.35 21.02
N GLY A 204 5.93 -5.73 20.78
CA GLY A 204 5.77 -4.40 20.22
C GLY A 204 4.84 -4.40 19.02
N CYS A 205 4.30 -3.23 18.66
CA CYS A 205 3.45 -3.10 17.47
C CYS A 205 4.24 -2.68 16.23
N VAL A 206 5.37 -2.00 16.40
CA VAL A 206 6.18 -1.47 15.30
C VAL A 206 7.09 -2.58 14.79
N LEU A 207 6.88 -3.00 13.57
CA LEU A 207 7.71 -3.97 12.88
C LEU A 207 8.89 -3.29 12.16
N PHE A 208 8.61 -2.13 11.52
CA PHE A 208 9.57 -1.40 10.72
C PHE A 208 9.24 0.10 10.72
N SER A 209 10.25 0.97 10.66
CA SER A 209 10.07 2.42 10.54
C SER A 209 11.27 3.04 9.83
N GLU A 210 11.02 3.82 8.79
CA GLU A 210 12.04 4.43 7.95
C GLU A 210 11.59 5.80 7.43
N ALA A 211 12.53 6.75 7.38
CA ALA A 211 12.32 8.07 6.80
C ALA A 211 13.34 8.33 5.68
N GLY A 212 13.16 9.44 4.98
CA GLY A 212 14.09 9.93 3.98
C GLY A 212 13.59 9.78 2.55
N THR A 213 14.51 9.98 1.64
CA THR A 213 14.28 9.89 0.20
C THR A 213 15.06 8.74 -0.40
N GLU A 214 14.70 8.37 -1.60
CA GLU A 214 15.44 7.41 -2.43
C GLU A 214 15.44 7.87 -3.89
N THR A 215 16.30 7.30 -4.70
CA THR A 215 16.34 7.59 -6.13
C THR A 215 15.05 7.08 -6.78
N GLY A 216 14.32 7.97 -7.44
CA GLY A 216 13.13 7.62 -8.20
C GLY A 216 13.48 6.88 -9.50
N PRO A 217 12.45 6.40 -10.23
CA PRO A 217 12.63 5.72 -11.51
C PRO A 217 13.38 6.58 -12.53
N GLU A 218 14.18 5.92 -13.38
CA GLU A 218 14.90 6.59 -14.47
C GLU A 218 13.96 7.30 -15.44
N GLN A 219 12.77 6.73 -15.68
CA GLN A 219 11.72 7.30 -16.51
C GLN A 219 11.24 8.68 -16.00
N LEU A 220 11.39 8.95 -14.71
CA LEU A 220 11.14 10.25 -14.07
C LEU A 220 12.41 11.06 -13.83
N GLY A 221 13.51 10.71 -14.53
CA GLY A 221 14.80 11.38 -14.47
C GLY A 221 15.59 11.09 -13.19
N GLY A 222 15.31 10.02 -12.49
CA GLY A 222 16.04 9.59 -11.29
C GLY A 222 16.02 10.59 -10.14
N LYS A 223 15.04 11.51 -10.10
CA LYS A 223 14.96 12.54 -9.05
C LYS A 223 14.68 11.89 -7.70
N PRO A 224 15.25 12.42 -6.61
CA PRO A 224 14.93 11.94 -5.26
C PRO A 224 13.44 12.02 -5.00
N GLN A 225 12.87 10.90 -4.54
CA GLN A 225 11.48 10.76 -4.16
C GLN A 225 11.37 10.42 -2.67
N PRO A 226 10.35 10.91 -1.96
CA PRO A 226 10.12 10.48 -0.59
C PRO A 226 9.76 8.99 -0.58
N ARG A 227 10.21 8.29 0.45
CA ARG A 227 9.84 6.89 0.66
C ARG A 227 8.41 6.80 1.14
N ASP A 228 7.63 5.90 0.57
CA ASP A 228 6.22 5.69 0.91
C ASP A 228 5.82 4.22 0.95
N PHE A 229 4.64 3.94 1.50
CA PHE A 229 3.87 2.71 1.34
C PHE A 229 2.43 3.10 1.03
N SER A 230 1.92 2.71 -0.12
CA SER A 230 0.54 2.98 -0.53
C SER A 230 -0.37 1.74 -0.46
N GLY A 231 0.19 0.54 -0.45
CA GLY A 231 -0.60 -0.69 -0.36
C GLY A 231 0.15 -1.83 0.29
N LEU A 232 -0.60 -2.79 0.84
CA LEU A 232 -0.08 -4.03 1.40
C LEU A 232 -0.82 -5.24 0.83
N ALA A 233 -0.10 -6.35 0.67
CA ALA A 233 -0.69 -7.65 0.41
C ALA A 233 0.05 -8.73 1.23
N PHE A 234 -0.68 -9.77 1.62
CA PHE A 234 -0.13 -10.96 2.24
C PHE A 234 -0.29 -12.14 1.30
N HIS A 235 0.80 -12.79 0.95
CA HIS A 235 0.76 -13.96 0.09
C HIS A 235 1.86 -14.94 0.49
N ASN A 236 1.50 -16.23 0.65
CA ASN A 236 2.42 -17.34 0.91
C ASN A 236 3.44 -17.04 2.03
N GLU A 237 2.96 -16.68 3.22
CA GLU A 237 3.77 -16.31 4.40
C GLU A 237 4.81 -15.20 4.11
N LYS A 238 4.46 -14.26 3.25
CA LYS A 238 5.24 -13.06 2.95
C LYS A 238 4.36 -11.82 2.93
N LEU A 239 4.92 -10.72 3.34
CA LEU A 239 4.30 -9.40 3.24
C LEU A 239 4.86 -8.68 2.02
N PHE A 240 3.99 -8.06 1.25
CA PHE A 240 4.34 -7.25 0.08
C PHE A 240 3.91 -5.82 0.31
N THR A 241 4.80 -4.88 0.02
CA THR A 241 4.51 -3.45 0.04
C THR A 241 4.49 -2.89 -1.35
N LEU A 242 3.50 -2.06 -1.65
CA LEU A 242 3.48 -1.19 -2.81
C LEU A 242 4.20 0.11 -2.44
N GLU A 243 5.28 0.43 -3.15
CA GLU A 243 6.08 1.64 -2.99
C GLU A 243 5.83 2.52 -4.21
N ARG A 244 4.79 3.35 -4.11
CA ARG A 244 4.21 4.11 -5.23
C ARG A 244 5.21 5.06 -5.86
N GLN A 245 5.92 5.84 -5.05
CA GLN A 245 6.89 6.83 -5.53
C GLN A 245 8.07 6.17 -6.27
N ALA A 246 8.43 4.97 -5.87
CA ALA A 246 9.50 4.19 -6.48
C ALA A 246 9.00 3.25 -7.60
N HIS A 247 7.69 3.16 -7.84
CA HIS A 247 7.05 2.28 -8.83
C HIS A 247 7.53 0.83 -8.71
N ARG A 248 7.47 0.28 -7.49
CA ARG A 248 7.93 -1.09 -7.23
C ARG A 248 7.07 -1.81 -6.19
N ILE A 249 7.11 -3.12 -6.23
CA ILE A 249 6.59 -4.02 -5.20
C ILE A 249 7.79 -4.62 -4.47
N CYS A 250 7.79 -4.60 -3.14
CA CYS A 250 8.83 -5.20 -2.32
C CYS A 250 8.27 -6.27 -1.40
N ARG A 251 8.88 -7.48 -1.45
CA ARG A 251 8.65 -8.54 -0.48
C ARG A 251 9.45 -8.25 0.78
N ARG A 252 8.81 -8.43 1.94
CA ARG A 252 9.38 -8.10 3.24
C ARG A 252 9.32 -9.28 4.20
N ASP A 253 10.33 -9.34 5.06
CA ASP A 253 10.42 -10.28 6.16
C ASP A 253 9.36 -10.00 7.22
N LEU A 254 8.61 -11.02 7.64
CA LEU A 254 7.51 -10.89 8.59
C LEU A 254 7.97 -10.61 10.03
N SER A 255 9.23 -10.87 10.36
CA SER A 255 9.77 -10.72 11.72
C SER A 255 10.29 -9.31 12.01
N ASN A 256 10.74 -8.59 10.96
CA ASN A 256 11.41 -7.29 11.13
C ASN A 256 11.05 -6.25 10.06
N GLY A 257 10.23 -6.61 9.07
CA GLY A 257 9.78 -5.72 7.99
C GLY A 257 10.86 -5.30 7.00
N GLN A 258 12.06 -5.88 7.07
CA GLN A 258 13.14 -5.56 6.14
C GLN A 258 12.85 -6.10 4.74
N VAL A 259 13.37 -5.39 3.73
CA VAL A 259 13.25 -5.80 2.33
C VAL A 259 14.04 -7.09 2.10
N GLU A 260 13.38 -8.10 1.54
CA GLU A 260 14.03 -9.31 1.04
C GLU A 260 14.33 -9.19 -0.46
N LYS A 261 13.41 -8.66 -1.24
CA LYS A 261 13.55 -8.42 -2.68
C LYS A 261 12.51 -7.42 -3.16
N CYS A 262 12.86 -6.62 -4.18
CA CYS A 262 11.94 -5.73 -4.87
C CYS A 262 11.92 -6.01 -6.37
N TRP A 263 10.81 -5.65 -7.00
CA TRP A 263 10.58 -5.70 -8.43
C TRP A 263 9.98 -4.37 -8.89
N SER A 264 10.49 -3.84 -9.99
CA SER A 264 9.98 -2.60 -10.57
C SER A 264 8.80 -2.89 -11.50
N PHE A 265 7.90 -1.93 -11.60
CA PHE A 265 6.89 -1.86 -12.66
C PHE A 265 6.94 -0.52 -13.41
N ALA A 266 8.02 0.25 -13.19
CA ALA A 266 8.18 1.59 -13.72
C ALA A 266 8.22 1.61 -15.25
N ALA A 267 8.88 0.64 -15.89
CA ALA A 267 8.97 0.57 -17.34
C ALA A 267 7.60 0.48 -18.01
N GLU A 268 6.66 -0.22 -17.38
CA GLU A 268 5.29 -0.36 -17.90
C GLU A 268 4.38 0.80 -17.48
N ALA A 269 4.46 1.23 -16.22
CA ALA A 269 3.59 2.27 -15.69
C ALA A 269 3.89 3.67 -16.21
N LEU A 270 5.13 3.94 -16.60
CA LEU A 270 5.62 5.26 -16.97
C LEU A 270 5.87 5.42 -18.49
N THR A 271 5.15 4.66 -19.32
CA THR A 271 5.13 4.93 -20.75
C THR A 271 4.42 6.27 -21.02
N PRO A 272 4.75 6.99 -22.11
CA PRO A 272 4.17 8.30 -22.39
C PRO A 272 2.64 8.35 -22.34
N GLU A 273 1.98 7.27 -22.77
CA GLU A 273 0.51 7.16 -22.83
C GLU A 273 -0.11 6.99 -21.45
N ARG A 274 0.62 6.40 -20.49
CA ARG A 274 0.15 6.07 -19.14
C ARG A 274 0.44 7.14 -18.10
N LEU A 275 1.14 8.21 -18.49
CA LEU A 275 1.46 9.30 -17.57
C LEU A 275 0.22 10.08 -17.15
N TYR A 276 0.19 10.47 -15.90
CA TYR A 276 -0.75 11.44 -15.35
C TYR A 276 -0.04 12.79 -15.14
N ALA A 277 -0.81 13.89 -15.06
CA ALA A 277 -0.24 15.21 -14.78
C ALA A 277 0.60 15.25 -13.49
N PRO A 278 0.20 14.62 -12.37
CA PRO A 278 1.10 14.37 -11.26
C PRO A 278 2.16 13.34 -11.66
N SER A 279 3.43 13.72 -11.60
CA SER A 279 4.55 12.83 -11.96
C SER A 279 4.88 11.81 -10.86
N TYR A 280 4.32 11.95 -9.64
CA TYR A 280 4.40 10.93 -8.62
C TYR A 280 3.40 9.81 -8.93
N GLY A 281 3.71 8.59 -8.54
CA GLY A 281 2.83 7.45 -8.81
C GLY A 281 1.45 7.58 -8.17
N LEU A 282 0.44 7.04 -8.86
CA LEU A 282 -0.95 6.98 -8.40
C LEU A 282 -1.39 5.53 -8.08
N ALA A 283 -0.42 4.62 -7.96
CA ALA A 283 -0.67 3.24 -7.57
C ALA A 283 -0.95 3.17 -6.06
N GLU A 284 -2.18 2.82 -5.67
CA GLU A 284 -2.60 2.81 -4.26
C GLU A 284 -2.95 1.42 -3.76
N ALA A 285 -3.61 0.61 -4.56
CA ALA A 285 -4.10 -0.68 -4.15
C ALA A 285 -3.20 -1.82 -4.63
N LEU A 286 -2.99 -2.83 -3.78
CA LEU A 286 -2.17 -4.00 -4.10
C LEU A 286 -2.86 -5.29 -3.68
N TRP A 287 -2.93 -6.25 -4.60
CA TRP A 287 -3.19 -7.66 -4.33
C TRP A 287 -2.11 -8.52 -4.99
N VAL A 288 -1.65 -9.58 -4.33
CA VAL A 288 -0.62 -10.51 -4.83
C VAL A 288 -1.13 -11.94 -4.72
N ASP A 289 -0.99 -12.69 -5.81
CA ASP A 289 -1.24 -14.13 -5.85
C ASP A 289 -0.05 -14.89 -6.46
N GLN A 290 -0.15 -16.20 -6.63
CA GLN A 290 0.93 -17.01 -7.19
C GLN A 290 1.31 -16.61 -8.62
N ASP A 291 0.36 -16.10 -9.40
CA ASP A 291 0.49 -15.81 -10.84
C ASP A 291 0.93 -14.37 -11.09
N GLY A 292 0.87 -13.50 -10.07
CA GLY A 292 1.33 -12.11 -10.21
C GLY A 292 0.78 -11.13 -9.20
N ALA A 293 0.70 -9.86 -9.62
CA ALA A 293 0.19 -8.75 -8.81
C ALA A 293 -0.90 -7.99 -9.53
N TRP A 294 -1.87 -7.53 -8.78
CA TRP A 294 -2.90 -6.60 -9.19
C TRP A 294 -2.62 -5.25 -8.53
N ILE A 295 -2.58 -4.20 -9.31
CA ILE A 295 -2.36 -2.84 -8.82
C ILE A 295 -3.55 -1.99 -9.26
N GLY A 296 -4.22 -1.35 -8.30
CA GLY A 296 -5.24 -0.34 -8.54
C GLY A 296 -4.63 1.06 -8.55
N VAL A 297 -5.11 1.88 -9.48
CA VAL A 297 -4.66 3.27 -9.62
C VAL A 297 -5.76 4.19 -9.12
N ASP A 298 -5.43 4.98 -8.11
CA ASP A 298 -6.23 6.12 -7.69
C ASP A 298 -5.86 7.34 -8.53
N ASN A 299 -6.62 7.57 -9.59
CA ASN A 299 -6.37 8.71 -10.46
C ASN A 299 -7.02 10.01 -9.98
N GLY A 300 -7.80 9.96 -8.91
CA GLY A 300 -8.53 11.14 -8.42
C GLY A 300 -9.40 11.74 -9.53
N SER A 301 -9.13 12.99 -9.86
CA SER A 301 -9.77 13.71 -10.98
C SER A 301 -8.84 13.87 -12.19
N PHE A 302 -7.69 13.20 -12.20
CA PHE A 302 -6.73 13.34 -13.28
C PHE A 302 -7.03 12.37 -14.41
N SER A 303 -6.88 12.85 -15.65
CA SER A 303 -6.87 12.00 -16.83
C SER A 303 -5.43 11.59 -17.18
N ARG A 304 -5.29 10.39 -17.68
CA ARG A 304 -4.05 9.85 -18.24
C ARG A 304 -3.72 10.54 -19.57
N ALA A 305 -2.50 10.50 -20.02
CA ALA A 305 -2.06 11.16 -21.25
C ALA A 305 -2.78 10.68 -22.52
N ASP A 306 -3.26 9.42 -22.53
CA ASP A 306 -4.09 8.86 -23.61
C ASP A 306 -5.58 9.26 -23.52
N GLY A 307 -5.97 10.05 -22.51
CA GLY A 307 -7.32 10.55 -22.30
C GLY A 307 -8.19 9.68 -21.39
N GLU A 308 -7.70 8.54 -20.89
CA GLU A 308 -8.46 7.72 -19.93
C GLU A 308 -8.59 8.45 -18.59
N SER A 309 -9.83 8.57 -18.11
CA SER A 309 -10.17 9.29 -16.86
C SER A 309 -10.75 8.38 -15.78
N ARG A 310 -10.97 7.11 -16.10
CA ARG A 310 -11.43 6.13 -15.12
C ARG A 310 -10.25 5.55 -14.33
N PRO A 311 -10.46 5.03 -13.11
CA PRO A 311 -9.44 4.27 -12.43
C PRO A 311 -9.05 3.04 -13.25
N ILE A 312 -7.80 2.63 -13.11
CA ILE A 312 -7.19 1.53 -13.87
C ILE A 312 -6.81 0.41 -12.92
N ILE A 313 -6.98 -0.82 -13.37
CA ILE A 313 -6.35 -1.98 -12.76
C ILE A 313 -5.30 -2.53 -13.72
N TRP A 314 -4.08 -2.65 -13.24
CA TRP A 314 -2.98 -3.36 -13.89
C TRP A 314 -2.86 -4.78 -13.33
N ARG A 315 -2.63 -5.74 -14.22
CA ARG A 315 -2.26 -7.11 -13.89
C ARG A 315 -0.83 -7.37 -14.35
N PHE A 316 0.07 -7.57 -13.41
CA PHE A 316 1.47 -7.95 -13.68
C PHE A 316 1.66 -9.44 -13.48
N ALA A 317 2.49 -10.08 -14.33
CA ALA A 317 2.94 -11.45 -14.13
C ALA A 317 3.80 -11.55 -12.86
N ALA A 318 3.77 -12.71 -12.22
CA ALA A 318 4.75 -13.03 -11.20
C ALA A 318 6.17 -12.97 -11.79
N PRO A 319 7.19 -12.55 -11.02
CA PRO A 319 8.55 -12.47 -11.50
C PRO A 319 9.07 -13.85 -11.90
N LYS A 320 10.11 -13.87 -12.73
CA LYS A 320 10.74 -15.13 -13.13
C LYS A 320 11.24 -15.91 -11.91
N GLY A 321 10.75 -17.14 -11.76
CA GLY A 321 11.00 -17.96 -10.57
C GLY A 321 10.03 -17.72 -9.40
N GLY A 322 8.97 -16.92 -9.64
CA GLY A 322 7.92 -16.65 -8.67
C GLY A 322 8.36 -15.69 -7.55
N TRP A 323 7.42 -15.35 -6.67
CA TRP A 323 7.63 -14.44 -5.56
C TRP A 323 8.60 -14.95 -4.49
N GLY A 324 8.89 -16.26 -4.46
CA GLY A 324 9.85 -16.91 -3.56
C GLY A 324 11.30 -16.82 -4.02
N SER A 325 11.58 -16.33 -5.23
CA SER A 325 12.95 -16.25 -5.76
C SER A 325 13.87 -15.46 -4.82
N LYS A 326 15.09 -15.98 -4.61
CA LYS A 326 16.14 -15.29 -3.85
C LYS A 326 16.70 -14.12 -4.68
N SER A 327 17.18 -13.10 -3.99
CA SER A 327 17.94 -11.99 -4.60
C SER A 327 19.24 -12.47 -5.19
#